data_2181307b9aac74806181468a51365396
#
_entry.id   2181307b9aac74806181468a51365396
#
_cell.length_a   1.000
_cell.length_b   1.000
_cell.length_c   1.000
_cell.angle_alpha   90.00
_cell.angle_beta   90.00
_cell.angle_gamma   90.00
#
_symmetry.space_group_name_H-M   'P 1'
#
loop_
_entity.id
_entity.type
_entity.pdbx_description
1 polymer ?
#
loop_
_entity_poly.entity_id
_entity_poly.type
_entity_poly.pdbx_seq_one_letter_code
_entity_poly.pdbx_strand_id
1 'polypeptide(L)'
;MSIAIVDDDDVVREAMECFVLSLGHSVSTFGSAEEFLNSEQISRTSCLITDLHMPGLSGLDLQDRLIATGHRFRIISITGYPDEDVRVRAMKAGAIAFLSKPFNTDRLIGYLDKALKAA
;
A
#
# COMPACT_ATOMS: atom_id res chain seq x y z
N MET A 1 4.24 -14.53 2.54
CA MET A 1 4.54 -13.19 3.00
C MET A 1 3.28 -12.41 3.28
N SER A 2 3.32 -11.50 4.23
CA SER A 2 2.13 -10.77 4.65
C SER A 2 2.04 -9.44 3.94
N ILE A 3 0.94 -9.22 3.24
CA ILE A 3 0.66 -7.99 2.52
C ILE A 3 -0.49 -7.27 3.21
N ALA A 4 -0.31 -6.00 3.51
CA ALA A 4 -1.35 -5.15 4.05
C ALA A 4 -1.92 -4.27 2.94
N ILE A 5 -3.23 -4.10 2.93
CA ILE A 5 -3.93 -3.26 1.96
C ILE A 5 -4.72 -2.21 2.74
N VAL A 6 -4.48 -0.94 2.45
CA VAL A 6 -5.18 0.18 3.08
C VAL A 6 -5.89 0.98 1.99
N ASP A 7 -7.21 0.97 2.02
CA ASP A 7 -8.05 1.70 1.05
C ASP A 7 -9.41 1.93 1.69
N ASP A 8 -9.94 3.14 1.62
CA ASP A 8 -11.24 3.49 2.18
C ASP A 8 -12.41 3.05 1.29
N ASP A 9 -12.16 2.69 0.06
CA ASP A 9 -13.17 2.16 -0.87
C ASP A 9 -13.30 0.65 -0.68
N ASP A 10 -14.43 0.21 -0.13
CA ASP A 10 -14.67 -1.20 0.18
C ASP A 10 -14.60 -2.09 -1.07
N VAL A 11 -15.09 -1.61 -2.20
CA VAL A 11 -15.11 -2.40 -3.44
C VAL A 11 -13.70 -2.61 -3.96
N VAL A 12 -12.89 -1.56 -4.00
CA VAL A 12 -11.49 -1.62 -4.43
C VAL A 12 -10.70 -2.50 -3.48
N ARG A 13 -10.89 -2.31 -2.17
CA ARG A 13 -10.19 -3.08 -1.14
C ARG A 13 -10.45 -4.57 -1.27
N GLU A 14 -11.72 -4.96 -1.43
CA GLU A 14 -12.10 -6.37 -1.59
C GLU A 14 -11.54 -6.96 -2.88
N ALA A 15 -11.57 -6.22 -3.97
CA ALA A 15 -11.03 -6.68 -5.25
C ALA A 15 -9.52 -6.92 -5.15
N MET A 16 -8.80 -6.01 -4.50
CA MET A 16 -7.35 -6.18 -4.28
C MET A 16 -7.06 -7.36 -3.37
N GLU A 17 -7.85 -7.53 -2.32
CA GLU A 17 -7.70 -8.65 -1.40
C GLU A 17 -7.82 -9.98 -2.15
N CYS A 18 -8.88 -10.17 -2.92
CA CYS A 18 -9.09 -11.38 -3.71
C CYS A 18 -7.93 -11.62 -4.68
N PHE A 19 -7.49 -10.57 -5.35
CA PHE A 19 -6.40 -10.67 -6.31
C PHE A 19 -5.10 -11.11 -5.64
N VAL A 20 -4.72 -10.47 -4.55
CA VAL A 20 -3.46 -10.76 -3.84
C VAL A 20 -3.51 -12.15 -3.20
N LEU A 21 -4.66 -12.55 -2.64
CA LEU A 21 -4.84 -13.90 -2.13
C LEU A 21 -4.64 -14.95 -3.22
N SER A 22 -5.11 -14.67 -4.44
CA SER A 22 -4.95 -15.60 -5.57
C SER A 22 -3.49 -15.81 -5.96
N LEU A 23 -2.62 -14.89 -5.58
CA LEU A 23 -1.17 -15.02 -5.81
C LEU A 23 -0.46 -15.84 -4.74
N GLY A 24 -1.17 -16.29 -3.72
CA GLY A 24 -0.63 -17.14 -2.66
C GLY A 24 -0.09 -16.40 -1.44
N HIS A 25 -0.37 -15.11 -1.31
CA HIS A 25 0.09 -14.31 -0.16
C HIS A 25 -0.95 -14.26 0.95
N SER A 26 -0.49 -14.04 2.18
CA SER A 26 -1.38 -13.69 3.29
C SER A 26 -1.73 -12.22 3.18
N VAL A 27 -2.97 -11.86 3.44
CA VAL A 27 -3.46 -10.50 3.26
C VAL A 27 -4.20 -10.01 4.52
N SER A 28 -3.93 -8.78 4.91
CA SER A 28 -4.70 -8.06 5.93
C SER A 28 -5.21 -6.78 5.29
N THR A 29 -6.46 -6.42 5.54
CA THR A 29 -7.07 -5.24 4.92
C THR A 29 -7.53 -4.24 5.98
N PHE A 30 -7.47 -2.96 5.63
CA PHE A 30 -7.80 -1.87 6.55
C PHE A 30 -8.54 -0.78 5.77
N GLY A 31 -9.59 -0.23 6.36
CA GLY A 31 -10.38 0.84 5.76
C GLY A 31 -9.80 2.22 5.96
N SER A 32 -8.77 2.36 6.78
CA SER A 32 -8.13 3.65 7.04
C SER A 32 -6.67 3.44 7.46
N ALA A 33 -5.89 4.50 7.34
CA ALA A 33 -4.50 4.49 7.79
C ALA A 33 -4.42 4.32 9.32
N GLU A 34 -5.36 4.91 10.05
CA GLU A 34 -5.41 4.80 11.51
C GLU A 34 -5.60 3.34 11.94
N GLU A 35 -6.50 2.61 11.28
CA GLU A 35 -6.71 1.19 11.58
C GLU A 35 -5.43 0.39 11.39
N PHE A 36 -4.70 0.64 10.31
CA PHE A 36 -3.44 -0.05 10.05
C PHE A 36 -2.39 0.28 11.12
N LEU A 37 -2.24 1.55 11.47
CA LEU A 37 -1.26 1.99 12.47
C LEU A 37 -1.53 1.41 13.84
N ASN A 38 -2.80 1.17 14.17
CA ASN A 38 -3.21 0.60 15.46
C ASN A 38 -3.26 -0.93 15.44
N SER A 39 -2.98 -1.56 14.31
CA SER A 39 -3.07 -3.01 14.16
C SER A 39 -1.80 -3.71 14.60
N GLU A 40 -1.95 -4.90 15.18
CA GLU A 40 -0.82 -5.78 15.47
C GLU A 40 -0.16 -6.31 14.21
N GLN A 41 -0.85 -6.26 13.07
CA GLN A 41 -0.32 -6.74 11.80
C GLN A 41 0.81 -5.85 11.26
N ILE A 42 0.94 -4.62 11.76
CA ILE A 42 1.96 -3.69 11.29
C ILE A 42 3.37 -4.28 11.40
N SER A 43 3.66 -4.99 12.49
CA SER A 43 4.98 -5.61 12.70
C SER A 43 5.22 -6.84 11.83
N ARG A 44 4.17 -7.41 11.23
CA ARG A 44 4.24 -8.60 10.39
C ARG A 44 4.15 -8.28 8.90
N THR A 45 3.97 -7.02 8.55
CA THR A 45 3.78 -6.59 7.17
C THR A 45 5.10 -6.62 6.41
N SER A 46 5.10 -7.31 5.26
CA SER A 46 6.25 -7.34 4.34
C SER A 46 6.11 -6.29 3.26
N CYS A 47 4.89 -6.05 2.79
CA CYS A 47 4.58 -5.06 1.77
C CYS A 47 3.25 -4.39 2.10
N LEU A 48 3.19 -3.08 1.94
CA LEU A 48 1.98 -2.28 2.12
C LEU A 48 1.52 -1.75 0.77
N ILE A 49 0.25 -1.98 0.44
CA ILE A 49 -0.42 -1.34 -0.70
C ILE A 49 -1.37 -0.31 -0.11
N THR A 50 -1.15 0.95 -0.37
CA THR A 50 -1.99 2.01 0.21
C THR A 50 -2.52 2.97 -0.83
N ASP A 51 -3.80 3.33 -0.71
CA ASP A 51 -4.39 4.46 -1.40
C ASP A 51 -3.83 5.75 -0.79
N LEU A 52 -3.56 6.74 -1.63
CA LEU A 52 -3.02 8.03 -1.18
C LEU A 52 -4.10 9.03 -0.79
N HIS A 53 -5.32 8.86 -1.30
CA HIS A 53 -6.42 9.80 -1.06
C HIS A 53 -7.49 9.14 -0.19
N MET A 54 -7.42 9.38 1.11
CA MET A 54 -8.35 8.84 2.09
C MET A 54 -8.78 9.94 3.06
N PRO A 55 -10.03 9.89 3.58
CA PRO A 55 -10.44 10.82 4.63
C PRO A 55 -9.56 10.67 5.88
N GLY A 56 -9.32 11.74 6.57
CA GLY A 56 -8.45 11.74 7.75
C GLY A 56 -7.00 11.65 7.36
N LEU A 57 -6.29 10.66 7.89
CA LEU A 57 -4.87 10.46 7.57
C LEU A 57 -4.73 9.92 6.15
N SER A 58 -4.06 10.66 5.29
CA SER A 58 -3.83 10.24 3.90
C SER A 58 -2.76 9.15 3.81
N GLY A 59 -2.66 8.51 2.63
CA GLY A 59 -1.59 7.54 2.39
C GLY A 59 -0.20 8.16 2.45
N LEU A 60 -0.06 9.43 2.06
CA LEU A 60 1.22 10.14 2.17
C LEU A 60 1.59 10.38 3.63
N ASP A 61 0.61 10.79 4.45
CA ASP A 61 0.83 10.96 5.89
C ASP A 61 1.17 9.63 6.54
N LEU A 62 0.52 8.55 6.12
CA LEU A 62 0.83 7.20 6.59
C LEU A 62 2.28 6.84 6.30
N GLN A 63 2.76 7.09 5.08
CA GLN A 63 4.14 6.82 4.71
C GLN A 63 5.12 7.59 5.59
N ASP A 64 4.85 8.88 5.82
CA ASP A 64 5.69 9.73 6.67
C ASP A 64 5.77 9.18 8.10
N ARG A 65 4.65 8.74 8.65
CA ARG A 65 4.61 8.15 9.99
C ARG A 65 5.36 6.84 10.09
N LEU A 66 5.27 6.00 9.06
CA LEU A 66 5.98 4.72 9.04
C LEU A 66 7.49 4.92 9.03
N ILE A 67 7.98 5.90 8.27
CA ILE A 67 9.39 6.28 8.28
C ILE A 67 9.80 6.78 9.65
N ALA A 68 9.01 7.68 10.23
CA ALA A 68 9.30 8.28 11.54
C ALA A 68 9.37 7.24 12.65
N THR A 69 8.61 6.15 12.53
CA THR A 69 8.57 5.07 13.55
C THR A 69 9.50 3.90 13.21
N GLY A 70 10.29 4.00 12.15
CA GLY A 70 11.31 3.00 11.83
C GLY A 70 10.83 1.77 11.10
N HIS A 71 9.61 1.76 10.59
CA HIS A 71 9.12 0.64 9.80
C HIS A 71 9.75 0.63 8.41
N ARG A 72 10.19 -0.54 7.95
CA ARG A 72 10.97 -0.68 6.71
C ARG A 72 10.40 -1.67 5.70
N PHE A 73 9.13 -1.95 5.75
CA PHE A 73 8.52 -2.77 4.71
C PHE A 73 8.37 -1.98 3.41
N ARG A 74 8.19 -2.69 2.30
CA ARG A 74 8.02 -2.08 0.99
C ARG A 74 6.63 -1.46 0.87
N ILE A 75 6.53 -0.34 0.16
CA ILE A 75 5.26 0.39 -0.01
C ILE A 75 4.96 0.56 -1.49
N ILE A 76 3.74 0.19 -1.89
CA ILE A 76 3.19 0.46 -3.21
C ILE A 76 2.07 1.47 -3.02
N SER A 77 2.21 2.65 -3.61
CA SER A 77 1.23 3.72 -3.49
C SER A 77 0.29 3.73 -4.69
N ILE A 78 -1.01 3.86 -4.43
CA ILE A 78 -2.06 3.86 -5.46
C ILE A 78 -2.88 5.14 -5.33
N THR A 79 -3.26 5.75 -6.47
CA THR A 79 -4.11 6.94 -6.46
C THR A 79 -5.08 6.94 -7.63
N GLY A 80 -6.30 7.46 -7.38
CA GLY A 80 -7.26 7.77 -8.44
C GLY A 80 -7.02 9.14 -9.08
N TYR A 81 -6.14 9.94 -8.51
CA TYR A 81 -5.85 11.31 -8.94
C TYR A 81 -4.35 11.47 -9.16
N PRO A 82 -3.81 10.93 -10.27
CA PRO A 82 -2.37 10.99 -10.51
C PRO A 82 -1.91 12.43 -10.74
N ASP A 83 -0.90 12.82 -9.98
CA ASP A 83 -0.30 14.14 -10.00
C ASP A 83 1.20 13.96 -9.81
N GLU A 84 2.01 14.69 -10.57
CA GLU A 84 3.46 14.53 -10.51
C GLU A 84 4.02 14.88 -9.14
N ASP A 85 3.50 15.93 -8.49
CA ASP A 85 3.96 16.32 -7.17
C ASP A 85 3.65 15.23 -6.13
N VAL A 86 2.47 14.62 -6.22
CA VAL A 86 2.07 13.50 -5.35
C VAL A 86 2.98 12.30 -5.60
N ARG A 87 3.26 11.98 -6.86
CA ARG A 87 4.16 10.89 -7.22
C ARG A 87 5.56 11.10 -6.62
N VAL A 88 6.11 12.27 -6.81
CA VAL A 88 7.45 12.61 -6.29
C VAL A 88 7.46 12.48 -4.76
N ARG A 89 6.43 13.00 -4.10
CA ARG A 89 6.34 12.93 -2.64
C ARG A 89 6.24 11.48 -2.14
N ALA A 90 5.43 10.65 -2.82
CA ALA A 90 5.28 9.24 -2.45
C ALA A 90 6.60 8.47 -2.61
N MET A 91 7.30 8.71 -3.71
CA MET A 91 8.58 8.04 -3.96
C MET A 91 9.65 8.48 -2.97
N LYS A 92 9.70 9.77 -2.62
CA LYS A 92 10.61 10.28 -1.58
C LYS A 92 10.30 9.71 -0.20
N ALA A 93 9.04 9.41 0.05
CA ALA A 93 8.60 8.82 1.32
C ALA A 93 8.73 7.29 1.33
N GLY A 94 9.50 6.73 0.41
CA GLY A 94 9.88 5.32 0.44
C GLY A 94 9.04 4.37 -0.41
N ALA A 95 8.08 4.86 -1.20
CA ALA A 95 7.33 3.98 -2.09
C ALA A 95 8.25 3.41 -3.17
N ILE A 96 8.14 2.12 -3.43
CA ILE A 96 8.90 1.48 -4.51
C ILE A 96 8.15 1.56 -5.84
N ALA A 97 6.85 1.84 -5.80
CA ALA A 97 6.02 1.95 -6.98
C ALA A 97 4.85 2.90 -6.73
N PHE A 98 4.37 3.50 -7.80
CA PHE A 98 3.25 4.41 -7.81
C PHE A 98 2.33 4.03 -8.97
N LEU A 99 1.09 3.69 -8.65
CA LEU A 99 0.10 3.25 -9.64
C LEU A 99 -1.11 4.18 -9.64
N SER A 100 -1.66 4.45 -10.83
CA SER A 100 -2.93 5.17 -10.94
C SER A 100 -4.09 4.19 -11.08
N LYS A 101 -5.24 4.55 -10.52
CA LYS A 101 -6.49 3.79 -10.72
C LYS A 101 -7.13 4.18 -12.05
N PRO A 102 -7.72 3.26 -12.79
CA PRO A 102 -7.63 1.82 -12.61
C PRO A 102 -6.23 1.31 -12.95
N PHE A 103 -5.66 0.47 -12.09
CA PHE A 103 -4.30 -0.01 -12.29
C PHE A 103 -4.29 -1.28 -13.12
N ASN A 104 -3.16 -1.51 -13.79
CA ASN A 104 -2.90 -2.72 -14.54
C ASN A 104 -2.47 -3.83 -13.58
N THR A 105 -3.16 -4.97 -13.58
CA THR A 105 -2.87 -6.07 -12.66
C THR A 105 -1.49 -6.68 -12.92
N ASP A 106 -1.04 -6.72 -14.17
CA ASP A 106 0.30 -7.23 -14.49
C ASP A 106 1.40 -6.35 -13.89
N ARG A 107 1.20 -5.03 -13.87
CA ARG A 107 2.12 -4.12 -13.20
C ARG A 107 2.14 -4.35 -11.70
N LEU A 108 0.98 -4.55 -11.10
CA LEU A 108 0.90 -4.82 -9.66
C LEU A 108 1.62 -6.12 -9.32
N ILE A 109 1.43 -7.18 -10.10
CA ILE A 109 2.14 -8.44 -9.93
C ILE A 109 3.65 -8.21 -9.99
N GLY A 110 4.13 -7.48 -10.99
CA GLY A 110 5.55 -7.17 -11.14
C GLY A 110 6.14 -6.43 -9.96
N TYR A 111 5.41 -5.43 -9.45
CA TYR A 111 5.87 -4.67 -8.28
C TYR A 111 5.84 -5.50 -7.00
N LEU A 112 4.83 -6.36 -6.82
CA LEU A 112 4.78 -7.26 -5.67
C LEU A 112 5.94 -8.25 -5.69
N ASP A 113 6.22 -8.85 -6.85
CA ASP A 113 7.35 -9.75 -7.01
C ASP A 113 8.66 -9.05 -6.66
N LYS A 114 8.85 -7.84 -7.15
CA LYS A 114 10.05 -7.05 -6.89
C LYS A 114 10.17 -6.71 -5.40
N ALA A 115 9.07 -6.32 -4.78
CA ALA A 115 9.03 -5.97 -3.35
C ALA A 115 9.40 -7.17 -2.48
N LEU A 116 8.87 -8.35 -2.80
CA LEU A 116 9.05 -9.54 -1.99
C LEU A 116 10.40 -10.23 -2.22
N LYS A 117 11.02 -10.02 -3.38
CA LYS A 117 12.34 -10.56 -3.70
C LYS A 117 13.49 -9.68 -3.24
N ALA A 118 13.23 -8.42 -2.94
CA ALA A 118 14.26 -7.45 -2.54
C ALA A 118 14.62 -7.52 -1.05
N ALA A 119 14.27 -8.59 -0.40
CA ALA A 119 14.54 -8.76 1.02
C ALA A 119 16.04 -8.98 1.27
#